data_bf363ea1f8b47f973940a75742d3a778
#
_entry.id   bf363ea1f8b47f973940a75742d3a778
#
_cell.length_a   1.000
_cell.length_b   1.000
_cell.length_c   1.000
_cell.angle_alpha   90.00
_cell.angle_beta   90.00
_cell.angle_gamma   90.00
#
_symmetry.space_group_name_H-M   'P 1'
#
loop_
_entity.id
_entity.type
_entity.pdbx_description
1 polymer ?
#
loop_
_entity_poly.entity_id
_entity_poly.type
_entity_poly.pdbx_seq_one_letter_code
_entity_poly.pdbx_strand_id
1 'polypeptide(L)'
;MSTKRILGITVFGVIFIAIIVGLTLGVSFFIGDDGVIELPGPLEPAPEPRPAENHALPRVEVTADTVQEIIATLNRPETYSRDIIIERFWEDGSAQQHIHTAVTGEVMSLRTDSPEGAERRVIVTADKVYIWYSGDSVPFSSYIGAAGNAADEWRAIFTYEDVLALAPADIIETGFTQFGGEPCIYVVHRSPQFGHIIRYYVSIELGLLVGAQEYNHAGELVYRMTVGRTTVGVADPSAFILPDGSGVF
;
A
#
# COMPACT_ATOMS: atom_id res chain seq x y z
N MET A 1 -23.03 -49.09 -2.14
CA MET A 1 -21.91 -48.13 -1.91
C MET A 1 -20.92 -48.27 -3.05
N SER A 2 -20.63 -47.22 -3.79
CA SER A 2 -19.84 -47.31 -5.05
C SER A 2 -18.37 -47.55 -4.77
N THR A 3 -17.77 -48.52 -5.47
CA THR A 3 -16.35 -48.95 -5.41
C THR A 3 -15.37 -47.77 -5.53
N LYS A 4 -15.75 -46.70 -6.21
CA LYS A 4 -14.96 -45.47 -6.37
C LYS A 4 -14.79 -44.68 -5.06
N ARG A 5 -15.72 -44.72 -4.13
CA ARG A 5 -15.62 -44.06 -2.81
C ARG A 5 -14.67 -44.81 -1.87
N ILE A 6 -14.66 -46.13 -1.94
CA ILE A 6 -13.78 -46.96 -1.11
C ILE A 6 -12.32 -46.77 -1.55
N LEU A 7 -12.07 -46.67 -2.86
CA LEU A 7 -10.73 -46.44 -3.40
C LEU A 7 -10.15 -45.08 -2.99
N GLY A 8 -10.98 -44.02 -2.97
CA GLY A 8 -10.55 -42.68 -2.54
C GLY A 8 -10.14 -42.62 -1.07
N ILE A 9 -10.89 -43.31 -0.18
CA ILE A 9 -10.60 -43.31 1.27
C ILE A 9 -9.30 -44.08 1.56
N THR A 10 -9.06 -45.22 0.84
CA THR A 10 -7.84 -45.99 1.04
C THR A 10 -6.57 -45.25 0.54
N VAL A 11 -6.65 -44.51 -0.57
CA VAL A 11 -5.51 -43.72 -1.08
C VAL A 11 -5.20 -42.57 -0.10
N PHE A 12 -6.19 -41.87 0.42
CA PHE A 12 -6.00 -40.78 1.39
C PHE A 12 -5.39 -41.29 2.73
N GLY A 13 -5.82 -42.45 3.20
CA GLY A 13 -5.27 -43.09 4.39
C GLY A 13 -3.80 -43.48 4.26
N VAL A 14 -3.40 -44.01 3.10
CA VAL A 14 -1.99 -44.41 2.83
C VAL A 14 -1.07 -43.17 2.76
N ILE A 15 -1.51 -42.08 2.11
CA ILE A 15 -0.75 -40.83 2.05
C ILE A 15 -0.58 -40.23 3.44
N PHE A 16 -1.62 -40.24 4.27
CA PHE A 16 -1.56 -39.67 5.63
C PHE A 16 -0.60 -40.46 6.54
N ILE A 17 -0.60 -41.78 6.43
CA ILE A 17 0.34 -42.66 7.18
C ILE A 17 1.78 -42.42 6.71
N ALA A 18 2.02 -42.25 5.39
CA ALA A 18 3.35 -41.97 4.86
C ALA A 18 3.91 -40.62 5.34
N ILE A 19 3.08 -39.60 5.49
CA ILE A 19 3.48 -38.28 6.05
C ILE A 19 3.85 -38.41 7.53
N ILE A 20 3.08 -39.15 8.33
CA ILE A 20 3.38 -39.36 9.75
C ILE A 20 4.68 -40.15 9.94
N VAL A 21 4.90 -41.19 9.16
CA VAL A 21 6.15 -42.00 9.21
C VAL A 21 7.35 -41.14 8.74
N GLY A 22 7.17 -40.29 7.73
CA GLY A 22 8.22 -39.37 7.27
C GLY A 22 8.62 -38.34 8.33
N LEU A 23 7.65 -37.82 9.05
CA LEU A 23 7.87 -36.87 10.17
C LEU A 23 8.56 -37.53 11.37
N THR A 24 8.19 -38.77 11.72
CA THR A 24 8.80 -39.49 12.85
C THR A 24 10.20 -39.98 12.56
N LEU A 25 10.52 -40.41 11.34
CA LEU A 25 11.87 -40.82 10.94
C LEU A 25 12.81 -39.64 10.69
N GLY A 26 12.30 -38.47 10.25
CA GLY A 26 13.07 -37.25 10.05
C GLY A 26 13.59 -36.63 11.34
N VAL A 27 12.87 -36.79 12.46
CA VAL A 27 13.30 -36.31 13.77
C VAL A 27 14.41 -37.15 14.38
N SER A 28 14.50 -38.44 14.03
CA SER A 28 15.52 -39.36 14.59
C SER A 28 16.91 -39.19 13.98
N PHE A 29 17.06 -38.49 12.86
CA PHE A 29 18.36 -38.24 12.23
C PHE A 29 19.10 -37.00 12.75
N PHE A 30 18.50 -36.22 13.66
CA PHE A 30 19.13 -35.04 14.24
C PHE A 30 19.61 -35.19 15.70
N ILE A 31 19.56 -36.41 16.25
CA ILE A 31 20.19 -36.69 17.56
C ILE A 31 21.57 -37.31 17.23
N GLY A 32 22.54 -36.40 17.09
CA GLY A 32 23.92 -36.74 16.80
C GLY A 32 24.65 -37.18 18.05
N ASP A 33 25.40 -38.23 17.84
CA ASP A 33 26.66 -38.72 18.44
C ASP A 33 27.15 -37.94 19.69
N ASP A 34 27.22 -38.67 20.84
CA ASP A 34 27.83 -38.22 22.07
C ASP A 34 29.37 -38.21 21.93
N GLY A 35 29.87 -37.24 21.15
CA GLY A 35 31.29 -36.92 21.15
C GLY A 35 31.67 -36.29 22.47
N VAL A 36 32.43 -37.01 23.32
CA VAL A 36 33.09 -36.46 24.54
C VAL A 36 33.98 -35.30 24.12
N ILE A 37 33.52 -34.07 24.40
CA ILE A 37 34.33 -32.85 24.23
C ILE A 37 35.29 -32.76 25.40
N GLU A 38 36.58 -32.99 25.14
CA GLU A 38 37.66 -32.66 26.11
C GLU A 38 37.74 -31.14 26.27
N LEU A 39 37.34 -30.65 27.45
CA LEU A 39 37.42 -29.22 27.79
C LEU A 39 38.87 -28.77 27.88
N PRO A 40 39.30 -27.71 27.20
CA PRO A 40 40.58 -27.06 27.44
C PRO A 40 40.68 -26.59 28.91
N GLY A 41 41.87 -26.71 29.48
CA GLY A 41 42.15 -26.30 30.86
C GLY A 41 41.76 -24.84 31.18
N PRO A 42 41.79 -24.45 32.45
CA PRO A 42 41.24 -23.17 32.90
C PRO A 42 41.93 -22.02 32.16
N LEU A 43 41.10 -21.33 31.34
CA LEU A 43 41.48 -20.06 30.70
C LEU A 43 41.57 -18.99 31.80
N GLU A 44 42.60 -18.15 31.71
CA GLU A 44 42.70 -16.93 32.50
C GLU A 44 41.37 -16.15 32.48
N PRO A 45 40.95 -15.52 33.59
CA PRO A 45 39.71 -14.78 33.62
C PRO A 45 39.76 -13.71 32.53
N ALA A 46 38.81 -13.83 31.56
CA ALA A 46 38.61 -12.80 30.55
C ALA A 46 38.30 -11.46 31.25
N PRO A 47 38.82 -10.33 30.74
CA PRO A 47 38.49 -9.03 31.29
C PRO A 47 36.97 -8.89 31.34
N GLU A 48 36.45 -8.42 32.46
CA GLU A 48 35.01 -8.20 32.66
C GLU A 48 34.44 -7.45 31.48
N PRO A 49 33.33 -7.94 30.83
CA PRO A 49 32.71 -7.22 29.76
C PRO A 49 32.30 -5.87 30.33
N ARG A 50 32.84 -4.78 29.73
CA ARG A 50 32.30 -3.44 29.97
C ARG A 50 30.81 -3.51 29.78
N PRO A 51 29.99 -2.89 30.64
CA PRO A 51 28.56 -2.81 30.43
C PRO A 51 28.35 -2.34 28.98
N ALA A 52 27.74 -3.17 28.17
CA ALA A 52 27.29 -2.72 26.86
C ALA A 52 26.40 -1.52 27.14
N GLU A 53 26.87 -0.32 26.77
CA GLU A 53 25.98 0.82 26.68
C GLU A 53 24.84 0.37 25.80
N ASN A 54 23.72 0.13 26.42
CA ASN A 54 22.47 -0.15 25.74
C ASN A 54 22.13 1.13 24.95
N HIS A 55 22.71 1.30 23.78
CA HIS A 55 22.18 2.17 22.76
C HIS A 55 20.88 1.52 22.27
N ALA A 56 19.88 1.54 23.15
CA ALA A 56 18.52 1.34 22.71
C ALA A 56 18.28 2.39 21.62
N LEU A 57 18.24 1.94 20.38
CA LEU A 57 17.84 2.80 19.27
C LEU A 57 16.57 3.50 19.72
N PRO A 58 16.48 4.84 19.61
CA PRO A 58 15.29 5.54 20.02
C PRO A 58 14.11 4.92 19.29
N ARG A 59 13.22 4.28 20.06
CA ARG A 59 12.00 3.70 19.52
C ARG A 59 11.10 4.86 19.16
N VAL A 60 11.03 5.19 17.86
CA VAL A 60 10.12 6.22 17.38
C VAL A 60 8.70 5.70 17.58
N GLU A 61 7.97 6.34 18.46
CA GLU A 61 6.56 6.05 18.71
C GLU A 61 5.71 6.86 17.71
N VAL A 62 4.84 6.16 16.98
CA VAL A 62 3.91 6.78 16.03
C VAL A 62 2.66 7.19 16.82
N THR A 63 2.51 8.50 17.03
CA THR A 63 1.38 9.11 17.72
C THR A 63 0.68 10.12 16.82
N ALA A 64 -0.49 10.62 17.21
CA ALA A 64 -1.20 11.66 16.46
C ALA A 64 -0.33 12.92 16.23
N ASP A 65 0.55 13.25 17.19
CA ASP A 65 1.42 14.43 17.13
C ASP A 65 2.67 14.22 16.26
N THR A 66 3.13 12.97 16.09
CA THR A 66 4.41 12.66 15.42
C THR A 66 4.23 12.02 14.05
N VAL A 67 3.07 11.44 13.75
CA VAL A 67 2.86 10.63 12.56
C VAL A 67 3.09 11.39 11.25
N GLN A 68 2.67 12.65 11.17
CA GLN A 68 2.84 13.48 9.98
C GLN A 68 4.31 13.77 9.73
N GLU A 69 5.08 14.10 10.77
CA GLU A 69 6.52 14.32 10.66
C GLU A 69 7.23 13.03 10.21
N ILE A 70 6.87 11.88 10.80
CA ILE A 70 7.43 10.59 10.40
C ILE A 70 7.13 10.30 8.92
N ILE A 71 5.87 10.46 8.49
CA ILE A 71 5.49 10.25 7.08
C ILE A 71 6.23 11.23 6.16
N ALA A 72 6.40 12.49 6.56
CA ALA A 72 7.11 13.49 5.78
C ALA A 72 8.59 13.12 5.52
N THR A 73 9.24 12.40 6.45
CA THR A 73 10.64 11.96 6.32
C THR A 73 10.85 10.71 5.49
N LEU A 74 9.79 9.97 5.13
CA LEU A 74 9.92 8.76 4.31
C LEU A 74 10.45 9.10 2.92
N ASN A 75 11.36 8.24 2.42
CA ASN A 75 11.84 8.35 1.04
C ASN A 75 10.73 8.05 0.05
N ARG A 76 10.63 8.85 -1.02
CA ARG A 76 9.66 8.67 -2.11
C ARG A 76 10.36 8.57 -3.45
N PRO A 77 9.92 7.67 -4.33
CA PRO A 77 10.42 7.63 -5.69
C PRO A 77 9.95 8.86 -6.47
N GLU A 78 10.86 9.52 -7.19
CA GLU A 78 10.54 10.65 -8.08
C GLU A 78 9.80 10.19 -9.35
N THR A 79 10.03 8.94 -9.76
CA THR A 79 9.41 8.34 -10.94
C THR A 79 8.83 6.99 -10.59
N TYR A 80 7.54 6.81 -10.86
CA TYR A 80 6.84 5.53 -10.65
C TYR A 80 5.55 5.45 -11.47
N SER A 81 5.06 4.23 -11.63
CA SER A 81 3.70 3.97 -12.10
C SER A 81 2.98 2.98 -11.18
N ARG A 82 1.66 3.08 -11.09
CA ARG A 82 0.84 2.18 -10.26
C ARG A 82 -0.55 2.02 -10.81
N ASP A 83 -1.12 0.86 -10.50
CA ASP A 83 -2.52 0.55 -10.73
C ASP A 83 -3.29 0.72 -9.43
N ILE A 84 -4.36 1.47 -9.47
CA ILE A 84 -5.22 1.78 -8.33
C ILE A 84 -6.61 1.26 -8.64
N ILE A 85 -7.20 0.59 -7.66
CA ILE A 85 -8.60 0.17 -7.69
C ILE A 85 -9.35 0.98 -6.65
N ILE A 86 -10.40 1.65 -7.09
CA ILE A 86 -11.35 2.36 -6.24
C ILE A 86 -12.67 1.61 -6.26
N GLU A 87 -13.18 1.27 -5.09
CA GLU A 87 -14.49 0.67 -4.90
C GLU A 87 -15.35 1.64 -4.09
N ARG A 88 -16.56 1.89 -4.56
CA ARG A 88 -17.58 2.66 -3.85
C ARG A 88 -18.75 1.77 -3.55
N PHE A 89 -19.25 1.83 -2.32
CA PHE A 89 -20.30 0.97 -1.81
C PHE A 89 -21.51 1.82 -1.40
N TRP A 90 -22.70 1.33 -1.67
CA TRP A 90 -23.99 1.88 -1.24
C TRP A 90 -24.96 0.74 -0.94
N GLU A 91 -26.12 1.05 -0.36
CA GLU A 91 -27.07 0.06 0.20
C GLU A 91 -27.35 -1.12 -0.73
N ASP A 92 -27.56 -0.87 -2.03
CA ASP A 92 -27.97 -1.90 -3.01
C ASP A 92 -26.87 -2.29 -4.01
N GLY A 93 -25.61 -1.92 -3.79
CA GLY A 93 -24.57 -2.25 -4.78
C GLY A 93 -23.19 -1.67 -4.51
N SER A 94 -22.35 -1.85 -5.52
CA SER A 94 -21.01 -1.26 -5.55
C SER A 94 -20.60 -0.92 -6.98
N ALA A 95 -19.66 0.01 -7.13
CA ALA A 95 -18.96 0.30 -8.37
C ALA A 95 -17.47 0.19 -8.14
N GLN A 96 -16.78 -0.30 -9.18
CA GLN A 96 -15.33 -0.40 -9.19
C GLN A 96 -14.77 0.45 -10.34
N GLN A 97 -13.69 1.14 -10.08
CA GLN A 97 -12.97 1.97 -11.04
C GLN A 97 -11.50 1.59 -11.03
N HIS A 98 -10.93 1.37 -12.22
CA HIS A 98 -9.51 1.12 -12.39
C HIS A 98 -8.82 2.39 -12.85
N ILE A 99 -7.74 2.76 -12.19
CA ILE A 99 -6.96 3.95 -12.50
C ILE A 99 -5.50 3.54 -12.63
N HIS A 100 -4.90 3.84 -13.76
CA HIS A 100 -3.47 3.76 -13.93
C HIS A 100 -2.85 5.14 -13.75
N THR A 101 -1.85 5.26 -12.88
CA THR A 101 -1.12 6.50 -12.66
C THR A 101 0.33 6.36 -13.05
N ALA A 102 0.89 7.41 -13.65
CA ALA A 102 2.32 7.55 -13.91
C ALA A 102 2.78 8.91 -13.37
N VAL A 103 3.91 8.93 -12.67
CA VAL A 103 4.49 10.13 -12.05
C VAL A 103 5.94 10.25 -12.49
N THR A 104 6.35 11.48 -12.84
CA THR A 104 7.75 11.83 -13.10
C THR A 104 7.99 13.24 -12.58
N GLY A 105 8.78 13.36 -11.49
CA GLY A 105 8.95 14.61 -10.79
C GLY A 105 7.62 15.17 -10.30
N GLU A 106 7.28 16.39 -10.73
CA GLU A 106 6.05 17.09 -10.35
C GLU A 106 4.87 16.82 -11.33
N VAL A 107 5.08 15.99 -12.36
CA VAL A 107 4.04 15.70 -13.34
C VAL A 107 3.40 14.35 -13.05
N MET A 108 2.08 14.34 -12.96
CA MET A 108 1.28 13.14 -12.77
C MET A 108 0.32 12.96 -13.94
N SER A 109 0.25 11.74 -14.45
CA SER A 109 -0.75 11.29 -15.42
C SER A 109 -1.67 10.26 -14.79
N LEU A 110 -2.97 10.41 -15.03
CA LEU A 110 -4.00 9.45 -14.61
C LEU A 110 -4.78 9.00 -15.83
N ARG A 111 -4.94 7.70 -15.96
CA ARG A 111 -5.81 7.06 -16.94
C ARG A 111 -6.87 6.27 -16.20
N THR A 112 -8.12 6.57 -16.48
CA THR A 112 -9.27 5.93 -15.84
C THR A 112 -10.10 5.24 -16.90
N ASP A 113 -10.30 3.93 -16.74
CA ASP A 113 -11.19 3.16 -17.61
C ASP A 113 -12.64 3.36 -17.14
N SER A 114 -13.51 3.83 -18.05
CA SER A 114 -14.93 3.94 -17.77
C SER A 114 -15.65 2.64 -18.11
N PRO A 115 -16.65 2.19 -17.31
CA PRO A 115 -17.48 1.05 -17.64
C PRO A 115 -18.21 1.19 -19.00
N GLU A 116 -18.42 2.43 -19.45
CA GLU A 116 -19.06 2.76 -20.74
C GLU A 116 -18.09 2.76 -21.93
N GLY A 117 -16.79 2.42 -21.67
CA GLY A 117 -15.78 2.27 -22.71
C GLY A 117 -15.03 3.56 -23.08
N ALA A 118 -15.39 4.71 -22.53
CA ALA A 118 -14.65 5.95 -22.73
C ALA A 118 -13.50 6.02 -21.70
N GLU A 119 -12.25 5.98 -22.16
CA GLU A 119 -11.08 6.21 -21.32
C GLU A 119 -10.95 7.71 -21.03
N ARG A 120 -10.90 8.08 -19.75
CA ARG A 120 -10.62 9.44 -19.30
C ARG A 120 -9.14 9.57 -18.95
N ARG A 121 -8.52 10.63 -19.44
CA ARG A 121 -7.14 10.97 -19.12
C ARG A 121 -7.05 12.33 -18.43
N VAL A 122 -6.14 12.41 -17.46
CA VAL A 122 -5.83 13.64 -16.74
C VAL A 122 -4.31 13.74 -16.65
N ILE A 123 -3.75 14.91 -16.98
CA ILE A 123 -2.36 15.23 -16.67
C ILE A 123 -2.35 16.44 -15.77
N VAL A 124 -1.60 16.33 -14.67
CA VAL A 124 -1.39 17.40 -13.70
C VAL A 124 0.08 17.79 -13.75
N THR A 125 0.35 19.05 -13.95
CA THR A 125 1.69 19.66 -13.84
C THR A 125 1.73 20.59 -12.62
N ALA A 126 2.84 21.23 -12.35
CA ALA A 126 2.95 22.19 -11.23
C ALA A 126 1.92 23.34 -11.30
N ASP A 127 1.49 23.73 -12.51
CA ASP A 127 0.66 24.92 -12.72
C ASP A 127 -0.67 24.66 -13.43
N LYS A 128 -0.85 23.49 -14.10
CA LYS A 128 -1.99 23.19 -14.95
C LYS A 128 -2.52 21.77 -14.77
N VAL A 129 -3.82 21.63 -15.04
CA VAL A 129 -4.52 20.36 -15.23
C VAL A 129 -5.01 20.29 -16.65
N TYR A 130 -4.84 19.14 -17.31
CA TYR A 130 -5.36 18.79 -18.62
C TYR A 130 -6.29 17.59 -18.48
N ILE A 131 -7.49 17.66 -19.04
CA ILE A 131 -8.52 16.60 -18.96
C ILE A 131 -9.09 16.36 -20.35
N TRP A 132 -9.16 15.10 -20.78
CA TRP A 132 -9.81 14.70 -22.04
C TRP A 132 -10.31 13.26 -21.98
N TYR A 133 -11.11 12.89 -22.96
CA TYR A 133 -11.59 11.54 -23.17
C TYR A 133 -11.01 10.97 -24.47
N SER A 134 -10.96 9.63 -24.56
CA SER A 134 -10.54 8.95 -25.78
C SER A 134 -11.38 9.44 -26.97
N GLY A 135 -10.68 9.93 -28.01
CA GLY A 135 -11.30 10.51 -29.22
C GLY A 135 -11.33 12.04 -29.25
N ASP A 136 -11.08 12.71 -28.13
CA ASP A 136 -10.91 14.16 -28.14
C ASP A 136 -9.60 14.53 -28.85
N SER A 137 -9.61 15.62 -29.60
CA SER A 137 -8.44 16.18 -30.26
C SER A 137 -7.80 17.35 -29.47
N VAL A 138 -8.53 17.90 -28.49
CA VAL A 138 -8.10 19.04 -27.68
C VAL A 138 -8.48 18.77 -26.23
N PRO A 139 -7.53 18.86 -25.27
CA PRO A 139 -7.84 18.69 -23.87
C PRO A 139 -8.53 19.94 -23.30
N PHE A 140 -9.43 19.78 -22.37
CA PHE A 140 -9.78 20.86 -21.47
C PHE A 140 -8.54 21.17 -20.60
N SER A 141 -8.23 22.44 -20.38
CA SER A 141 -7.12 22.83 -19.50
C SER A 141 -7.53 23.95 -18.55
N SER A 142 -7.00 23.89 -17.32
CA SER A 142 -7.20 24.91 -16.28
C SER A 142 -5.95 25.08 -15.46
N TYR A 143 -5.74 26.25 -14.90
CA TYR A 143 -4.66 26.49 -13.90
C TYR A 143 -5.04 25.91 -12.53
N ILE A 144 -4.05 25.32 -11.85
CA ILE A 144 -4.22 24.86 -10.47
C ILE A 144 -4.42 26.07 -9.57
N GLY A 145 -5.45 26.05 -8.71
CA GLY A 145 -5.78 27.16 -7.82
C GLY A 145 -6.66 28.25 -8.43
N ALA A 146 -6.99 28.19 -9.73
CA ALA A 146 -8.11 28.96 -10.27
C ALA A 146 -9.41 28.46 -9.63
N ALA A 147 -10.21 29.35 -9.06
CA ALA A 147 -11.50 29.02 -8.44
C ALA A 147 -12.44 28.37 -9.48
N GLY A 148 -12.40 27.06 -9.58
CA GLY A 148 -13.20 26.29 -10.51
C GLY A 148 -12.93 24.79 -10.36
N ASN A 149 -13.95 24.02 -10.48
CA ASN A 149 -14.11 22.60 -10.15
C ASN A 149 -13.13 21.61 -10.79
N ALA A 150 -12.22 22.04 -11.67
CA ALA A 150 -11.25 21.15 -12.33
C ALA A 150 -10.21 20.58 -11.37
N ALA A 151 -9.88 21.31 -10.30
CA ALA A 151 -8.93 20.83 -9.28
C ALA A 151 -9.52 19.72 -8.40
N ASP A 152 -10.84 19.67 -8.22
CA ASP A 152 -11.48 18.70 -7.35
C ASP A 152 -11.69 17.34 -8.03
N GLU A 153 -11.72 17.28 -9.36
CA GLU A 153 -11.92 16.02 -10.08
C GLU A 153 -10.69 15.09 -10.10
N TRP A 154 -9.47 15.62 -10.04
CA TRP A 154 -8.27 14.79 -9.93
C TRP A 154 -8.02 14.32 -8.49
N ARG A 155 -8.58 15.03 -7.47
CA ARG A 155 -8.56 14.63 -6.06
C ARG A 155 -9.44 13.42 -5.71
N ALA A 156 -10.00 12.74 -6.70
CA ALA A 156 -10.77 11.51 -6.47
C ALA A 156 -9.92 10.35 -5.92
N ILE A 157 -8.60 10.52 -5.87
CA ILE A 157 -7.62 9.56 -5.36
C ILE A 157 -6.98 10.16 -4.12
N PHE A 158 -7.05 9.45 -3.00
CA PHE A 158 -6.29 9.81 -1.80
C PHE A 158 -4.80 9.61 -2.03
N THR A 159 -4.02 10.53 -1.45
CA THR A 159 -2.55 10.51 -1.52
C THR A 159 -1.95 10.66 -0.12
N TYR A 160 -0.63 10.55 0.01
CA TYR A 160 0.03 10.77 1.31
C TYR A 160 -0.03 12.24 1.74
N GLU A 161 -0.16 13.18 0.80
CA GLU A 161 -0.34 14.62 1.05
C GLU A 161 -1.63 14.88 1.82
N ASP A 162 -2.70 14.13 1.57
CA ASP A 162 -3.93 14.23 2.34
C ASP A 162 -3.70 13.91 3.81
N VAL A 163 -2.83 12.93 4.10
CA VAL A 163 -2.45 12.60 5.48
C VAL A 163 -1.63 13.72 6.12
N LEU A 164 -0.71 14.33 5.36
CA LEU A 164 0.09 15.45 5.84
C LEU A 164 -0.73 16.72 6.09
N ALA A 165 -1.85 16.87 5.39
CA ALA A 165 -2.76 18.02 5.52
C ALA A 165 -3.79 17.89 6.66
N LEU A 166 -3.87 16.74 7.35
CA LEU A 166 -4.81 16.54 8.45
C LEU A 166 -4.50 17.48 9.63
N ALA A 167 -5.54 17.97 10.29
CA ALA A 167 -5.35 18.58 11.60
C ALA A 167 -5.03 17.47 12.63
N PRO A 168 -3.95 17.57 13.43
CA PRO A 168 -3.62 16.55 14.43
C PRO A 168 -4.78 16.24 15.40
N ALA A 169 -5.62 17.21 15.70
CA ALA A 169 -6.80 17.02 16.55
C ALA A 169 -7.88 16.11 15.95
N ASP A 170 -7.89 15.93 14.62
CA ASP A 170 -8.84 15.05 13.93
C ASP A 170 -8.32 13.61 13.82
N ILE A 171 -7.04 13.38 14.14
CA ILE A 171 -6.42 12.06 14.15
C ILE A 171 -6.79 11.33 15.43
N ILE A 172 -7.47 10.19 15.30
CA ILE A 172 -7.97 9.40 16.45
C ILE A 172 -7.12 8.16 16.74
N GLU A 173 -6.41 7.65 15.75
CA GLU A 173 -5.59 6.43 15.92
C GLU A 173 -4.46 6.40 14.91
N THR A 174 -3.29 5.95 15.32
CA THR A 174 -2.11 5.76 14.44
C THR A 174 -1.29 4.57 14.91
N GLY A 175 -0.49 4.01 14.01
CA GLY A 175 0.44 2.93 14.39
C GLY A 175 1.04 2.24 13.17
N PHE A 176 1.71 1.12 13.45
CA PHE A 176 2.26 0.26 12.43
C PHE A 176 1.31 -0.91 12.14
N THR A 177 1.20 -1.29 10.87
CA THR A 177 0.40 -2.43 10.42
C THR A 177 0.98 -3.02 9.13
N GLN A 178 0.34 -4.06 8.61
CA GLN A 178 0.54 -4.54 7.26
C GLN A 178 -0.73 -4.30 6.43
N PHE A 179 -0.56 -3.80 5.21
CA PHE A 179 -1.63 -3.65 4.24
C PHE A 179 -1.19 -4.22 2.89
N GLY A 180 -1.96 -5.17 2.32
CA GLY A 180 -1.57 -5.85 1.09
C GLY A 180 -0.25 -6.62 1.17
N GLY A 181 0.23 -6.98 2.38
CA GLY A 181 1.52 -7.63 2.61
C GLY A 181 2.70 -6.66 2.80
N GLU A 182 2.47 -5.34 2.66
CA GLU A 182 3.50 -4.31 2.87
C GLU A 182 3.44 -3.74 4.29
N PRO A 183 4.60 -3.45 4.92
CA PRO A 183 4.65 -2.73 6.19
C PRO A 183 4.21 -1.27 5.99
N CYS A 184 3.22 -0.83 6.76
CA CYS A 184 2.60 0.48 6.63
C CYS A 184 2.51 1.20 7.97
N ILE A 185 2.51 2.53 7.89
CA ILE A 185 1.95 3.40 8.93
C ILE A 185 0.48 3.58 8.59
N TYR A 186 -0.42 3.29 9.54
CA TYR A 186 -1.82 3.64 9.38
C TYR A 186 -2.18 4.90 10.18
N VAL A 187 -3.11 5.66 9.62
CA VAL A 187 -3.67 6.87 10.25
C VAL A 187 -5.18 6.80 10.12
N VAL A 188 -5.87 6.91 11.24
CA VAL A 188 -7.33 6.99 11.29
C VAL A 188 -7.73 8.39 11.72
N HIS A 189 -8.56 9.04 10.95
CA HIS A 189 -9.09 10.35 11.30
C HIS A 189 -10.59 10.42 11.11
N ARG A 190 -11.21 11.40 11.77
CA ARG A 190 -12.62 11.75 11.60
C ARG A 190 -12.73 12.97 10.69
N SER A 191 -13.41 12.82 9.56
CA SER A 191 -13.70 13.95 8.68
C SER A 191 -14.57 14.97 9.40
N PRO A 192 -14.12 16.23 9.60
CA PRO A 192 -14.91 17.25 10.29
C PRO A 192 -16.19 17.61 9.52
N GLN A 193 -16.16 17.49 8.20
CA GLN A 193 -17.26 17.87 7.32
C GLN A 193 -18.39 16.84 7.32
N PHE A 194 -18.06 15.57 7.26
CA PHE A 194 -19.05 14.48 7.11
C PHE A 194 -19.12 13.57 8.34
N GLY A 195 -18.20 13.69 9.30
CA GLY A 195 -18.08 12.82 10.47
C GLY A 195 -17.73 11.37 10.13
N HIS A 196 -17.39 11.08 8.87
CA HIS A 196 -16.92 9.78 8.43
C HIS A 196 -15.57 9.46 9.05
N ILE A 197 -15.30 8.17 9.24
CA ILE A 197 -14.00 7.68 9.68
C ILE A 197 -13.22 7.25 8.43
N ILE A 198 -12.06 7.87 8.23
CA ILE A 198 -11.17 7.53 7.13
C ILE A 198 -9.89 6.92 7.70
N ARG A 199 -9.48 5.78 7.14
CA ARG A 199 -8.25 5.08 7.47
C ARG A 199 -7.33 5.08 6.27
N TYR A 200 -6.13 5.62 6.44
CA TYR A 200 -5.06 5.66 5.46
C TYR A 200 -3.97 4.64 5.77
N TYR A 201 -3.33 4.11 4.74
CA TYR A 201 -2.19 3.20 4.84
C TYR A 201 -1.05 3.73 3.98
N VAL A 202 0.05 4.17 4.63
CA VAL A 202 1.25 4.70 3.97
C VAL A 202 2.35 3.65 4.05
N SER A 203 2.86 3.19 2.91
CA SER A 203 3.98 2.25 2.83
C SER A 203 5.23 2.87 3.46
N ILE A 204 5.87 2.15 4.38
CA ILE A 204 7.13 2.59 4.99
C ILE A 204 8.26 2.55 3.97
N GLU A 205 8.24 1.57 3.07
CA GLU A 205 9.27 1.38 2.04
C GLU A 205 9.20 2.43 0.94
N LEU A 206 7.99 2.75 0.47
CA LEU A 206 7.78 3.65 -0.67
C LEU A 206 7.47 5.09 -0.27
N GLY A 207 7.07 5.35 0.99
CA GLY A 207 6.59 6.66 1.43
C GLY A 207 5.27 7.09 0.77
N LEU A 208 4.62 6.21 0.00
CA LEU A 208 3.40 6.48 -0.75
C LEU A 208 2.18 5.86 -0.07
N LEU A 209 1.01 6.48 -0.28
CA LEU A 209 -0.25 5.89 0.15
C LEU A 209 -0.54 4.65 -0.70
N VAL A 210 -0.79 3.49 -0.06
CA VAL A 210 -1.07 2.21 -0.71
C VAL A 210 -2.50 1.74 -0.51
N GLY A 211 -3.25 2.39 0.38
CA GLY A 211 -4.65 2.11 0.59
C GLY A 211 -5.37 3.17 1.40
N ALA A 212 -6.68 3.25 1.21
CA ALA A 212 -7.57 4.07 2.03
C ALA A 212 -8.94 3.40 2.15
N GLN A 213 -9.59 3.59 3.29
CA GLN A 213 -10.93 3.09 3.57
C GLN A 213 -11.74 4.19 4.25
N GLU A 214 -12.96 4.42 3.80
CA GLU A 214 -13.87 5.38 4.39
C GLU A 214 -15.14 4.67 4.88
N TYR A 215 -15.53 4.98 6.10
CA TYR A 215 -16.69 4.42 6.77
C TYR A 215 -17.67 5.56 7.11
N ASN A 216 -18.96 5.34 6.85
CA ASN A 216 -20.01 6.26 7.20
C ASN A 216 -20.31 6.26 8.73
N HIS A 217 -21.30 7.06 9.16
CA HIS A 217 -21.70 7.13 10.56
C HIS A 217 -22.22 5.81 11.15
N ALA A 218 -22.74 4.91 10.32
CA ALA A 218 -23.21 3.60 10.73
C ALA A 218 -22.05 2.57 10.86
N GLY A 219 -20.81 2.98 10.50
CA GLY A 219 -19.65 2.11 10.46
C GLY A 219 -19.59 1.23 9.21
N GLU A 220 -20.38 1.54 8.18
CA GLU A 220 -20.39 0.82 6.92
C GLU A 220 -19.31 1.36 5.99
N LEU A 221 -18.59 0.47 5.30
CA LEU A 221 -17.60 0.82 4.31
C LEU A 221 -18.29 1.43 3.09
N VAL A 222 -17.96 2.69 2.76
CA VAL A 222 -18.54 3.42 1.60
C VAL A 222 -17.52 3.66 0.49
N TYR A 223 -16.21 3.62 0.83
CA TYR A 223 -15.13 3.78 -0.13
C TYR A 223 -13.93 2.92 0.27
N ARG A 224 -13.30 2.31 -0.73
CA ARG A 224 -12.03 1.61 -0.59
C ARG A 224 -11.13 1.96 -1.78
N MET A 225 -9.91 2.34 -1.47
CA MET A 225 -8.83 2.47 -2.45
C MET A 225 -7.76 1.42 -2.13
N THR A 226 -7.33 0.71 -3.14
CA THR A 226 -6.24 -0.27 -3.03
C THR A 226 -5.26 -0.03 -4.17
N VAL A 227 -3.99 0.11 -3.84
CA VAL A 227 -2.92 0.14 -4.83
C VAL A 227 -2.48 -1.30 -5.09
N GLY A 228 -2.51 -1.71 -6.35
CA GLY A 228 -2.05 -3.02 -6.76
C GLY A 228 -0.53 -3.04 -6.86
N ARG A 229 -0.02 -2.89 -8.08
CA ARG A 229 1.42 -2.91 -8.34
C ARG A 229 1.97 -1.50 -8.44
N THR A 230 3.07 -1.21 -7.73
CA THR A 230 3.90 -0.02 -7.93
C THR A 230 5.20 -0.43 -8.64
N THR A 231 5.51 0.23 -9.76
CA THR A 231 6.78 0.06 -10.49
C THR A 231 7.57 1.34 -10.33
N VAL A 232 8.72 1.25 -9.65
CA VAL A 232 9.58 2.40 -9.34
C VAL A 232 10.62 2.59 -10.45
N GLY A 233 10.97 3.84 -10.72
CA GLY A 233 12.01 4.24 -11.69
C GLY A 233 11.58 4.18 -13.15
N VAL A 234 10.33 3.81 -13.43
CA VAL A 234 9.80 3.71 -14.80
C VAL A 234 8.44 4.38 -14.87
N ALA A 235 8.30 5.36 -15.78
CA ALA A 235 7.02 5.89 -16.23
C ALA A 235 7.03 5.89 -17.75
N ASP A 236 5.95 5.38 -18.37
CA ASP A 236 5.81 5.38 -19.82
C ASP A 236 5.72 6.83 -20.32
N PRO A 237 6.66 7.32 -21.16
CA PRO A 237 6.60 8.69 -21.71
C PRO A 237 5.29 9.00 -22.45
N SER A 238 4.64 7.99 -23.04
CA SER A 238 3.37 8.16 -23.73
C SER A 238 2.22 8.55 -22.79
N ALA A 239 2.37 8.31 -21.49
CA ALA A 239 1.41 8.74 -20.48
C ALA A 239 1.31 10.26 -20.33
N PHE A 240 2.35 10.99 -20.79
CA PHE A 240 2.47 12.45 -20.66
C PHE A 240 2.25 13.19 -21.98
N ILE A 241 1.67 12.54 -22.97
CA ILE A 241 1.35 13.10 -24.28
C ILE A 241 -0.11 13.56 -24.32
N LEU A 242 -0.33 14.81 -24.74
CA LEU A 242 -1.63 15.39 -24.96
C LEU A 242 -2.30 14.83 -26.24
N PRO A 243 -3.61 14.97 -26.45
CA PRO A 243 -4.29 14.43 -27.62
C PRO A 243 -3.83 15.01 -28.96
N ASP A 244 -3.22 16.21 -28.97
CA ASP A 244 -2.60 16.83 -30.16
C ASP A 244 -1.20 16.30 -30.47
N GLY A 245 -0.68 15.36 -29.66
CA GLY A 245 0.65 14.79 -29.79
C GLY A 245 1.77 15.59 -29.13
N SER A 246 1.47 16.73 -28.51
CA SER A 246 2.48 17.51 -27.76
C SER A 246 2.75 16.89 -26.39
N GLY A 247 4.01 17.00 -25.92
CA GLY A 247 4.39 16.62 -24.55
C GLY A 247 4.17 17.75 -23.57
N VAL A 248 3.97 17.42 -22.31
CA VAL A 248 3.80 18.41 -21.21
C VAL A 248 5.12 18.83 -20.54
N PHE A 249 6.27 18.30 -21.02
CA PHE A 249 7.63 18.65 -20.56
C PHE A 249 8.25 19.69 -21.47
#